data_ed4232dba21f4d3126954890d9527d06
#
_entry.id   ed4232dba21f4d3126954890d9527d06
#
_cell.length_a   1.000
_cell.length_b   1.000
_cell.length_c   1.000
_cell.angle_alpha   90.00
_cell.angle_beta   90.00
_cell.angle_gamma   90.00
#
_symmetry.space_group_name_H-M   'P 1'
#
loop_
_entity.id
_entity.type
_entity.pdbx_description
1 polymer ?
#
loop_
_entity_poly.entity_id
_entity_poly.type
_entity_poly.pdbx_seq_one_letter_code
_entity_poly.pdbx_strand_id
1 'polypeptide(L)'
;MDVIGRRVFLKSATMAGTAAALGIGPRARAAEFQYKLGTDAPNGHPVNVRLQQAADAIRQKTNGQVDIQLFPNNQLGGSTDMLSQVRAGGIQFLSIPTSILSVVVPVAAICGIGFAFKDYDAVWRAMDGDLGAHIRTQTRKAHLVAMERILDNGFRQISTSSKPVTSPGDLDGLKIRVPPSPLWTSLFKSLKAAPTSINFAELYSALQTRIVDGQENSLPIINAGRLYEVQHYCSITNHMWDGYWVVANEAAFDALPQDARQLVAESFASAAVAQRADILGLSNSLRPSLEKVGLVFNEPDMAPFRATLSASGFYADWKKSFGAEAWALLEKYTGALA
;
A
#
# COMPACT_ATOMS: atom_id res chain seq x y z
N MET A 1 51.46 47.24 50.80
CA MET A 1 52.84 46.91 50.45
C MET A 1 52.79 46.24 49.13
N ASP A 2 53.17 46.97 48.29
CA ASP A 2 54.05 47.18 47.12
C ASP A 2 53.53 46.51 45.85
N VAL A 3 53.05 47.24 44.85
CA VAL A 3 53.65 48.17 43.88
C VAL A 3 54.77 47.58 43.04
N ILE A 4 54.71 47.81 41.77
CA ILE A 4 55.66 47.81 40.66
C ILE A 4 55.24 46.74 39.60
N GLY A 5 54.74 47.04 38.43
CA GLY A 5 55.05 48.11 37.47
C GLY A 5 56.15 47.70 36.51
N ARG A 6 55.87 47.40 35.27
CA ARG A 6 56.77 47.76 34.11
C ARG A 6 56.10 47.40 32.74
N ARG A 7 56.01 48.40 32.09
CA ARG A 7 55.91 48.85 30.70
C ARG A 7 56.80 48.12 29.68
N VAL A 8 56.21 47.98 28.45
CA VAL A 8 56.79 48.21 27.12
C VAL A 8 57.60 47.09 26.48
N PHE A 9 57.10 46.56 25.36
CA PHE A 9 57.77 46.75 24.05
C PHE A 9 56.82 46.42 22.91
N LEU A 10 56.48 47.46 22.13
CA LEU A 10 55.95 47.28 20.76
C LEU A 10 57.04 46.68 19.89
N LYS A 11 56.74 45.61 19.18
CA LYS A 11 57.39 45.27 17.92
C LYS A 11 56.31 44.94 16.88
N SER A 12 56.20 45.82 15.94
CA SER A 12 55.45 45.68 14.71
C SER A 12 55.97 44.49 13.94
N ALA A 13 55.14 43.46 13.74
CA ALA A 13 55.34 42.40 12.78
C ALA A 13 54.20 42.47 11.75
N THR A 14 54.52 42.99 10.59
CA THR A 14 53.70 42.99 9.41
C THR A 14 53.54 41.53 8.98
N MET A 15 52.37 40.88 9.26
CA MET A 15 52.03 39.61 8.70
C MET A 15 51.14 39.83 7.47
N ALA A 16 51.72 39.47 6.30
CA ALA A 16 50.98 39.36 5.05
C ALA A 16 49.78 38.44 5.20
N GLY A 17 48.59 38.99 5.07
CA GLY A 17 47.33 38.24 5.08
C GLY A 17 47.23 37.34 3.84
N THR A 18 47.45 36.05 4.00
CA THR A 18 46.98 35.03 3.09
C THR A 18 45.48 34.93 3.25
N ALA A 19 44.71 35.54 2.37
CA ALA A 19 43.25 35.30 2.28
C ALA A 19 43.06 33.84 1.88
N ALA A 20 42.82 32.97 2.90
CA ALA A 20 42.27 31.65 2.64
C ALA A 20 40.87 31.86 2.07
N ALA A 21 40.75 31.66 0.76
CA ALA A 21 39.46 31.52 0.09
C ALA A 21 38.81 30.26 0.72
N LEU A 22 38.00 30.46 1.76
CA LEU A 22 37.06 29.47 2.20
C LEU A 22 36.17 29.17 1.02
N GLY A 23 36.44 28.05 0.33
CA GLY A 23 35.59 27.49 -0.69
C GLY A 23 34.20 27.30 -0.07
N ILE A 24 33.29 28.19 -0.42
CA ILE A 24 31.86 28.00 -0.17
C ILE A 24 31.47 26.79 -1.01
N GLY A 25 31.59 25.58 -0.42
CA GLY A 25 31.01 24.40 -0.99
C GLY A 25 29.51 24.68 -1.26
N PRO A 26 28.91 24.05 -2.29
CA PRO A 26 27.52 24.28 -2.59
C PRO A 26 26.72 24.02 -1.30
N ARG A 27 26.13 25.09 -0.74
CA ARG A 27 25.15 24.95 0.33
C ARG A 27 24.09 24.01 -0.17
N ALA A 28 23.88 22.89 0.52
CA ALA A 28 22.74 22.03 0.28
C ALA A 28 21.50 22.91 0.37
N ARG A 29 20.94 23.24 -0.81
CA ARG A 29 19.72 24.05 -0.90
C ARG A 29 18.63 23.18 -0.30
N ALA A 30 17.89 23.67 0.69
CA ALA A 30 16.70 22.98 1.19
C ALA A 30 15.78 22.70 -0.02
N ALA A 31 15.20 21.52 -0.06
CA ALA A 31 14.29 21.16 -1.14
C ALA A 31 13.13 22.17 -1.18
N GLU A 32 12.79 22.61 -2.39
CA GLU A 32 11.66 23.53 -2.61
C GLU A 32 10.33 22.84 -2.31
N PHE A 33 10.24 21.56 -2.68
CA PHE A 33 9.08 20.70 -2.44
C PHE A 33 9.49 19.56 -1.49
N GLN A 34 9.13 19.71 -0.20
CA GLN A 34 9.33 18.67 0.81
C GLN A 34 8.01 17.97 1.05
N TYR A 35 7.92 16.72 0.62
CA TYR A 35 6.69 15.95 0.64
C TYR A 35 6.81 14.71 1.51
N LYS A 36 5.70 14.32 2.14
CA LYS A 36 5.59 13.08 2.91
C LYS A 36 4.84 12.05 2.09
N LEU A 37 5.36 10.83 2.06
CA LEU A 37 4.71 9.64 1.51
C LEU A 37 4.44 8.66 2.64
N GLY A 38 3.17 8.50 3.02
CA GLY A 38 2.75 7.50 4.00
C GLY A 38 2.45 6.15 3.36
N THR A 39 2.61 5.07 4.11
CA THR A 39 2.11 3.74 3.74
C THR A 39 1.86 2.87 4.97
N ASP A 40 0.85 2.00 4.90
CA ASP A 40 0.56 1.00 5.93
C ASP A 40 1.35 -0.30 5.74
N ALA A 41 2.05 -0.47 4.61
CA ALA A 41 2.86 -1.65 4.35
C ALA A 41 3.93 -1.83 5.44
N PRO A 42 4.08 -3.05 6.03
CA PRO A 42 5.07 -3.32 7.07
C PRO A 42 6.50 -3.08 6.60
N ASN A 43 7.41 -2.83 7.54
CA ASN A 43 8.83 -2.69 7.24
C ASN A 43 9.35 -3.94 6.49
N GLY A 44 10.21 -3.72 5.50
CA GLY A 44 10.77 -4.79 4.67
C GLY A 44 9.85 -5.28 3.54
N HIS A 45 8.59 -4.84 3.48
CA HIS A 45 7.73 -5.17 2.37
C HIS A 45 8.24 -4.53 1.06
N PRO A 46 8.21 -5.24 -0.10
CA PRO A 46 8.73 -4.72 -1.38
C PRO A 46 8.14 -3.37 -1.82
N VAL A 47 6.90 -3.06 -1.44
CA VAL A 47 6.30 -1.74 -1.64
C VAL A 47 7.21 -0.64 -1.11
N ASN A 48 7.66 -0.74 0.17
CA ASN A 48 8.47 0.29 0.80
C ASN A 48 9.86 0.41 0.15
N VAL A 49 10.46 -0.73 -0.21
CA VAL A 49 11.77 -0.76 -0.88
C VAL A 49 11.72 0.01 -2.20
N ARG A 50 10.71 -0.28 -3.03
CA ARG A 50 10.59 0.35 -4.34
C ARG A 50 10.12 1.80 -4.26
N LEU A 51 9.27 2.15 -3.30
CA LEU A 51 8.89 3.55 -3.06
C LEU A 51 10.07 4.39 -2.58
N GLN A 52 10.94 3.85 -1.71
CA GLN A 52 12.16 4.55 -1.30
C GLN A 52 13.10 4.77 -2.49
N GLN A 53 13.32 3.75 -3.32
CA GLN A 53 14.13 3.88 -4.53
C GLN A 53 13.58 4.94 -5.50
N ALA A 54 12.25 5.00 -5.65
CA ALA A 54 11.62 6.04 -6.47
C ALA A 54 11.84 7.44 -5.88
N ALA A 55 11.67 7.60 -4.56
CA ALA A 55 11.89 8.87 -3.86
C ALA A 55 13.34 9.35 -4.00
N ASP A 56 14.31 8.44 -3.83
CA ASP A 56 15.75 8.73 -4.00
C ASP A 56 16.07 9.15 -5.44
N ALA A 57 15.50 8.45 -6.42
CA ALA A 57 15.67 8.79 -7.85
C ALA A 57 15.05 10.15 -8.20
N ILE A 58 13.87 10.47 -7.64
CA ILE A 58 13.22 11.78 -7.81
C ILE A 58 14.13 12.88 -7.24
N ARG A 59 14.61 12.72 -6.01
CA ARG A 59 15.50 13.69 -5.38
C ARG A 59 16.78 13.90 -6.19
N GLN A 60 17.40 12.83 -6.65
CA GLN A 60 18.62 12.89 -7.45
C GLN A 60 18.40 13.61 -8.79
N LYS A 61 17.36 13.20 -9.55
CA LYS A 61 17.10 13.73 -10.89
C LYS A 61 16.57 15.16 -10.89
N THR A 62 15.96 15.61 -9.78
CA THR A 62 15.54 17.01 -9.59
C THR A 62 16.63 17.88 -8.94
N ASN A 63 17.85 17.36 -8.78
CA ASN A 63 18.94 18.06 -8.07
C ASN A 63 18.51 18.54 -6.66
N GLY A 64 17.67 17.76 -5.98
CA GLY A 64 17.17 18.06 -4.65
C GLY A 64 16.01 19.07 -4.61
N GLN A 65 15.46 19.49 -5.74
CA GLN A 65 14.30 20.39 -5.77
C GLN A 65 13.05 19.72 -5.16
N VAL A 66 12.83 18.43 -5.46
CA VAL A 66 11.75 17.62 -4.90
C VAL A 66 12.34 16.56 -3.97
N ASP A 67 11.92 16.56 -2.71
CA ASP A 67 12.31 15.59 -1.69
C ASP A 67 11.05 14.93 -1.13
N ILE A 68 10.88 13.63 -1.42
CA ILE A 68 9.74 12.83 -0.93
C ILE A 68 10.25 11.89 0.15
N GLN A 69 9.81 12.09 1.39
CA GLN A 69 10.19 11.29 2.54
C GLN A 69 9.17 10.17 2.78
N LEU A 70 9.65 8.92 2.81
CA LEU A 70 8.82 7.75 3.06
C LEU A 70 8.62 7.52 4.56
N PHE A 71 7.37 7.29 4.96
CA PHE A 71 6.93 6.94 6.32
C PHE A 71 6.17 5.60 6.28
N PRO A 72 6.85 4.45 6.41
CA PRO A 72 6.24 3.13 6.32
C PRO A 72 5.53 2.71 7.61
N ASN A 73 4.86 1.55 7.58
CA ASN A 73 4.34 0.87 8.76
C ASN A 73 3.45 1.75 9.65
N ASN A 74 2.54 2.49 9.04
CA ASN A 74 1.57 3.36 9.73
C ASN A 74 2.21 4.48 10.60
N GLN A 75 3.43 4.93 10.32
CA GLN A 75 4.10 5.97 11.13
C GLN A 75 3.34 7.31 11.16
N LEU A 76 2.51 7.58 10.16
CA LEU A 76 1.71 8.80 10.08
C LEU A 76 0.24 8.59 10.52
N GLY A 77 -0.08 7.44 11.11
CA GLY A 77 -1.44 7.07 11.54
C GLY A 77 -1.96 5.83 10.83
N GLY A 78 -3.13 5.34 11.22
CA GLY A 78 -3.80 4.21 10.56
C GLY A 78 -4.14 4.51 9.09
N SER A 79 -4.42 3.47 8.31
CA SER A 79 -4.67 3.60 6.86
C SER A 79 -5.78 4.61 6.54
N THR A 80 -6.87 4.61 7.31
CA THR A 80 -7.99 5.56 7.15
C THR A 80 -7.63 6.98 7.59
N ASP A 81 -6.76 7.14 8.60
CA ASP A 81 -6.28 8.45 9.05
C ASP A 81 -5.38 9.07 7.98
N MET A 82 -4.43 8.27 7.45
CA MET A 82 -3.56 8.72 6.36
C MET A 82 -4.35 9.08 5.10
N LEU A 83 -5.44 8.34 4.78
CA LEU A 83 -6.32 8.68 3.67
C LEU A 83 -7.01 10.04 3.90
N SER A 84 -7.43 10.33 5.11
CA SER A 84 -7.99 11.64 5.47
C SER A 84 -6.93 12.74 5.38
N GLN A 85 -5.72 12.48 5.85
CA GLN A 85 -4.61 13.43 5.80
C GLN A 85 -4.17 13.76 4.37
N VAL A 86 -4.08 12.77 3.45
CA VAL A 86 -3.71 13.05 2.05
C VAL A 86 -4.79 13.86 1.34
N ARG A 87 -6.05 13.63 1.63
CA ARG A 87 -7.15 14.46 1.09
C ARG A 87 -7.09 15.90 1.60
N ALA A 88 -6.75 16.09 2.86
CA ALA A 88 -6.63 17.40 3.49
C ALA A 88 -5.28 18.11 3.19
N GLY A 89 -4.32 17.46 2.54
CA GLY A 89 -2.99 18.00 2.25
C GLY A 89 -2.00 17.91 3.43
N GLY A 90 -2.35 17.26 4.53
CA GLY A 90 -1.46 17.04 5.68
C GLY A 90 -0.29 16.11 5.36
N ILE A 91 -0.50 15.17 4.44
CA ILE A 91 0.54 14.42 3.72
C ILE A 91 0.30 14.60 2.22
N GLN A 92 1.35 14.52 1.41
CA GLN A 92 1.27 14.83 -0.01
C GLN A 92 1.10 13.58 -0.87
N PHE A 93 1.67 12.46 -0.44
CA PHE A 93 1.55 11.16 -1.11
C PHE A 93 1.14 10.08 -0.11
N LEU A 94 0.42 9.09 -0.61
CA LEU A 94 0.01 7.92 0.15
C LEU A 94 0.05 6.68 -0.75
N SER A 95 0.74 5.63 -0.31
CA SER A 95 0.61 4.30 -0.90
C SER A 95 -0.41 3.52 -0.09
N ILE A 96 -1.53 3.16 -0.71
CA ILE A 96 -2.69 2.64 0.01
C ILE A 96 -3.37 1.49 -0.75
N PRO A 97 -3.83 0.43 -0.05
CA PRO A 97 -4.61 -0.65 -0.67
C PRO A 97 -5.89 -0.14 -1.32
N THR A 98 -6.32 -0.80 -2.42
CA THR A 98 -7.58 -0.46 -3.10
C THR A 98 -8.78 -0.58 -2.15
N SER A 99 -8.73 -1.55 -1.25
CA SER A 99 -9.72 -1.74 -0.18
C SER A 99 -9.95 -0.48 0.65
N ILE A 100 -8.87 0.22 1.03
CA ILE A 100 -8.97 1.46 1.84
C ILE A 100 -9.31 2.65 0.96
N LEU A 101 -8.71 2.77 -0.23
CA LEU A 101 -9.04 3.85 -1.17
C LEU A 101 -10.55 3.87 -1.49
N SER A 102 -11.19 2.71 -1.48
CA SER A 102 -12.62 2.55 -1.74
C SER A 102 -13.55 3.27 -0.75
N VAL A 103 -13.05 3.66 0.42
CA VAL A 103 -13.81 4.46 1.39
C VAL A 103 -14.19 5.84 0.81
N VAL A 104 -13.35 6.39 -0.07
CA VAL A 104 -13.60 7.69 -0.72
C VAL A 104 -13.80 7.58 -2.23
N VAL A 105 -13.32 6.50 -2.85
CA VAL A 105 -13.48 6.19 -4.28
C VAL A 105 -14.04 4.77 -4.40
N PRO A 106 -15.36 4.57 -4.25
CA PRO A 106 -15.96 3.23 -4.13
C PRO A 106 -15.54 2.26 -5.23
N VAL A 107 -15.40 2.72 -6.47
CA VAL A 107 -15.00 1.89 -7.62
C VAL A 107 -13.56 1.38 -7.52
N ALA A 108 -12.71 1.94 -6.65
CA ALA A 108 -11.37 1.41 -6.44
C ALA A 108 -11.38 -0.04 -5.93
N ALA A 109 -12.45 -0.45 -5.23
CA ALA A 109 -12.59 -1.82 -4.76
C ALA A 109 -12.94 -2.84 -5.86
N ILE A 110 -13.31 -2.42 -7.06
CA ILE A 110 -13.84 -3.32 -8.10
C ILE A 110 -12.85 -4.43 -8.48
N CYS A 111 -11.54 -4.16 -8.42
CA CYS A 111 -10.51 -5.16 -8.66
C CYS A 111 -10.46 -6.27 -7.59
N GLY A 112 -11.07 -6.03 -6.43
CA GLY A 112 -11.20 -6.98 -5.33
C GLY A 112 -12.52 -7.76 -5.34
N ILE A 113 -13.31 -7.74 -6.41
CA ILE A 113 -14.49 -8.61 -6.52
C ILE A 113 -14.07 -10.07 -6.33
N GLY A 114 -14.77 -10.76 -5.45
CA GLY A 114 -14.46 -12.14 -5.08
C GLY A 114 -14.32 -13.06 -6.28
N PHE A 115 -13.17 -13.71 -6.41
CA PHE A 115 -12.83 -14.65 -7.48
C PHE A 115 -12.92 -14.10 -8.92
N ALA A 116 -12.89 -12.77 -9.10
CA ALA A 116 -12.97 -12.19 -10.44
C ALA A 116 -11.75 -12.51 -11.29
N PHE A 117 -10.55 -12.23 -10.76
CA PHE A 117 -9.32 -12.50 -11.49
C PHE A 117 -8.82 -13.93 -11.25
N LYS A 118 -8.48 -14.62 -12.34
CA LYS A 118 -7.93 -15.99 -12.29
C LYS A 118 -6.40 -16.02 -12.14
N ASP A 119 -5.72 -14.99 -12.65
CA ASP A 119 -4.26 -14.91 -12.72
C ASP A 119 -3.77 -13.45 -12.82
N TYR A 120 -2.46 -13.27 -12.71
CA TYR A 120 -1.82 -11.95 -12.81
C TYR A 120 -1.90 -11.35 -14.22
N ASP A 121 -1.97 -12.16 -15.28
CA ASP A 121 -2.12 -11.63 -16.63
C ASP A 121 -3.45 -10.89 -16.80
N ALA A 122 -4.54 -11.46 -16.27
CA ALA A 122 -5.83 -10.81 -16.25
C ALA A 122 -5.81 -9.53 -15.39
N VAL A 123 -5.17 -9.56 -14.23
CA VAL A 123 -4.98 -8.41 -13.35
C VAL A 123 -4.27 -7.26 -14.09
N TRP A 124 -3.09 -7.54 -14.67
CA TRP A 124 -2.29 -6.46 -15.27
C TRP A 124 -2.93 -5.90 -16.53
N ARG A 125 -3.58 -6.74 -17.37
CA ARG A 125 -4.33 -6.24 -18.51
C ARG A 125 -5.47 -5.31 -18.09
N ALA A 126 -6.14 -5.60 -16.98
CA ALA A 126 -7.23 -4.77 -16.46
C ALA A 126 -6.71 -3.48 -15.82
N MET A 127 -5.73 -3.60 -14.91
CA MET A 127 -5.27 -2.49 -14.10
C MET A 127 -4.37 -1.51 -14.86
N ASP A 128 -3.64 -1.99 -15.85
CA ASP A 128 -2.87 -1.16 -16.79
C ASP A 128 -3.70 -0.68 -17.98
N GLY A 129 -4.89 -1.26 -18.17
CA GLY A 129 -5.84 -0.94 -19.21
C GLY A 129 -6.91 0.06 -18.79
N ASP A 130 -8.07 -0.07 -19.42
CA ASP A 130 -9.19 0.87 -19.27
C ASP A 130 -9.90 0.78 -17.90
N LEU A 131 -9.91 -0.38 -17.24
CA LEU A 131 -10.42 -0.47 -15.86
C LEU A 131 -9.57 0.39 -14.90
N GLY A 132 -8.24 0.26 -14.95
CA GLY A 132 -7.35 1.10 -14.14
C GLY A 132 -7.46 2.58 -14.52
N ALA A 133 -7.60 2.92 -15.80
CA ALA A 133 -7.84 4.29 -16.26
C ALA A 133 -9.15 4.87 -15.70
N HIS A 134 -10.22 4.06 -15.68
CA HIS A 134 -11.49 4.45 -15.09
C HIS A 134 -11.33 4.75 -13.58
N ILE A 135 -10.66 3.86 -12.82
CA ILE A 135 -10.41 4.08 -11.39
C ILE A 135 -9.62 5.38 -11.18
N ARG A 136 -8.55 5.64 -11.95
CA ARG A 136 -7.76 6.88 -11.85
C ARG A 136 -8.61 8.13 -12.12
N THR A 137 -9.50 8.07 -13.12
CA THR A 137 -10.44 9.15 -13.40
C THR A 137 -11.40 9.42 -12.24
N GLN A 138 -11.92 8.38 -11.60
CA GLN A 138 -12.79 8.56 -10.43
C GLN A 138 -12.01 9.03 -9.20
N THR A 139 -10.74 8.63 -9.05
CA THR A 139 -9.84 9.10 -7.99
C THR A 139 -9.60 10.61 -8.11
N ARG A 140 -9.45 11.13 -9.34
CA ARG A 140 -9.30 12.57 -9.59
C ARG A 140 -10.52 13.38 -9.14
N LYS A 141 -11.73 12.83 -9.26
CA LYS A 141 -12.97 13.48 -8.77
C LYS A 141 -13.01 13.59 -7.23
N ALA A 142 -12.20 12.79 -6.53
CA ALA A 142 -12.04 12.87 -5.08
C ALA A 142 -10.87 13.78 -4.65
N HIS A 143 -10.35 14.61 -5.58
CA HIS A 143 -9.19 15.50 -5.39
C HIS A 143 -7.90 14.75 -5.03
N LEU A 144 -7.75 13.55 -5.57
CA LEU A 144 -6.55 12.73 -5.47
C LEU A 144 -6.04 12.37 -6.87
N VAL A 145 -4.73 12.35 -7.06
CA VAL A 145 -4.08 11.92 -8.30
C VAL A 145 -3.50 10.54 -8.08
N ALA A 146 -4.11 9.50 -8.65
CA ALA A 146 -3.52 8.17 -8.64
C ALA A 146 -2.45 8.05 -9.73
N MET A 147 -1.27 7.50 -9.39
CA MET A 147 -0.20 7.25 -10.34
C MET A 147 -0.60 6.20 -11.38
N GLU A 148 0.07 6.19 -12.52
CA GLU A 148 -0.36 5.40 -13.69
C GLU A 148 -0.40 3.90 -13.42
N ARG A 149 0.60 3.38 -12.70
CA ARG A 149 0.74 1.95 -12.42
C ARG A 149 0.44 1.65 -10.96
N ILE A 150 -0.38 0.64 -10.73
CA ILE A 150 -0.66 0.12 -9.39
C ILE A 150 0.42 -0.88 -8.97
N LEU A 151 0.87 -0.83 -7.71
CA LEU A 151 1.73 -1.85 -7.12
C LEU A 151 0.91 -3.09 -6.75
N ASP A 152 1.56 -4.24 -6.68
CA ASP A 152 0.97 -5.51 -6.28
C ASP A 152 0.89 -5.63 -4.75
N ASN A 153 -0.26 -6.00 -4.23
CA ASN A 153 -0.40 -6.53 -2.87
C ASN A 153 -0.48 -8.07 -2.90
N GLY A 154 -0.99 -8.60 -3.99
CA GLY A 154 -1.09 -10.03 -4.26
C GLY A 154 -2.50 -10.60 -4.09
N PHE A 155 -2.64 -11.86 -4.51
CA PHE A 155 -3.82 -12.66 -4.21
C PHE A 155 -3.89 -12.96 -2.72
N ARG A 156 -5.08 -12.82 -2.15
CA ARG A 156 -5.30 -12.87 -0.71
C ARG A 156 -5.71 -14.28 -0.26
N GLN A 157 -5.17 -14.68 0.89
CA GLN A 157 -5.36 -15.98 1.52
C GLN A 157 -6.06 -15.80 2.86
N ILE A 158 -6.79 -16.80 3.33
CA ILE A 158 -7.43 -16.76 4.64
C ILE A 158 -6.49 -17.44 5.65
N SER A 159 -6.15 -16.76 6.74
CA SER A 159 -5.47 -17.40 7.86
C SER A 159 -6.33 -17.41 9.13
N THR A 160 -6.15 -18.43 9.95
CA THR A 160 -6.94 -18.68 11.16
C THR A 160 -6.07 -19.23 12.28
N SER A 161 -6.52 -19.06 13.53
CA SER A 161 -5.82 -19.55 14.71
C SER A 161 -6.19 -20.98 15.11
N SER A 162 -7.40 -21.46 14.76
CA SER A 162 -7.97 -22.69 15.37
C SER A 162 -8.15 -23.86 14.41
N LYS A 163 -8.57 -23.63 13.17
CA LYS A 163 -8.79 -24.68 12.17
C LYS A 163 -8.59 -24.15 10.75
N PRO A 164 -8.16 -25.01 9.80
CA PRO A 164 -8.07 -24.61 8.40
C PRO A 164 -9.46 -24.33 7.82
N VAL A 165 -9.54 -23.50 6.80
CA VAL A 165 -10.73 -23.31 5.96
C VAL A 165 -10.64 -24.27 4.79
N THR A 166 -11.54 -25.27 4.74
CA THR A 166 -11.58 -26.29 3.68
C THR A 166 -12.83 -26.19 2.82
N SER A 167 -13.87 -25.53 3.35
CA SER A 167 -15.15 -25.33 2.70
C SER A 167 -15.79 -24.01 3.13
N PRO A 168 -16.82 -23.49 2.44
CA PRO A 168 -17.58 -22.34 2.90
C PRO A 168 -18.17 -22.49 4.30
N GLY A 169 -18.54 -23.72 4.69
CA GLY A 169 -19.09 -24.03 6.03
C GLY A 169 -18.11 -23.76 7.17
N ASP A 170 -16.80 -23.79 6.90
CA ASP A 170 -15.79 -23.47 7.91
C ASP A 170 -15.73 -21.98 8.26
N LEU A 171 -16.32 -21.14 7.42
CA LEU A 171 -16.44 -19.70 7.64
C LEU A 171 -17.67 -19.33 8.46
N ASP A 172 -18.65 -20.23 8.64
CA ASP A 172 -19.89 -19.92 9.34
C ASP A 172 -19.61 -19.45 10.77
N GLY A 173 -19.99 -18.19 11.05
CA GLY A 173 -19.75 -17.54 12.34
C GLY A 173 -18.29 -17.22 12.68
N LEU A 174 -17.32 -17.50 11.78
CA LEU A 174 -15.91 -17.18 12.01
C LEU A 174 -15.73 -15.68 12.19
N LYS A 175 -15.21 -15.25 13.33
CA LYS A 175 -14.81 -13.87 13.57
C LYS A 175 -13.57 -13.56 12.75
N ILE A 176 -13.74 -12.95 11.59
CA ILE A 176 -12.66 -12.65 10.68
C ILE A 176 -12.44 -11.15 10.58
N ARG A 177 -11.18 -10.70 10.72
CA ARG A 177 -10.85 -9.32 10.42
C ARG A 177 -10.82 -9.09 8.93
N VAL A 178 -11.41 -7.99 8.52
CA VAL A 178 -11.29 -7.45 7.15
C VAL A 178 -10.76 -6.01 7.20
N PRO A 179 -10.12 -5.49 6.14
CA PRO A 179 -9.78 -4.08 6.07
C PRO A 179 -11.06 -3.22 6.05
N PRO A 180 -10.99 -1.92 6.42
CA PRO A 180 -12.11 -0.99 6.29
C PRO A 180 -12.56 -0.82 4.83
N SER A 181 -13.38 -1.77 4.37
CA SER A 181 -13.96 -1.79 3.01
C SER A 181 -15.32 -2.46 3.01
N PRO A 182 -16.35 -1.80 2.47
CA PRO A 182 -17.68 -2.39 2.33
C PRO A 182 -17.67 -3.68 1.50
N LEU A 183 -16.86 -3.75 0.43
CA LEU A 183 -16.77 -4.94 -0.42
C LEU A 183 -16.24 -6.16 0.36
N TRP A 184 -15.14 -5.99 1.11
CA TRP A 184 -14.57 -7.07 1.93
C TRP A 184 -15.54 -7.56 2.99
N THR A 185 -16.19 -6.62 3.67
CA THR A 185 -17.25 -6.93 4.66
C THR A 185 -18.40 -7.70 4.01
N SER A 186 -18.86 -7.26 2.84
CA SER A 186 -19.95 -7.92 2.09
C SER A 186 -19.57 -9.33 1.66
N LEU A 187 -18.36 -9.54 1.12
CA LEU A 187 -17.89 -10.86 0.69
C LEU A 187 -17.95 -11.87 1.83
N PHE A 188 -17.33 -11.54 2.97
CA PHE A 188 -17.30 -12.47 4.11
C PHE A 188 -18.66 -12.67 4.77
N LYS A 189 -19.54 -11.65 4.76
CA LYS A 189 -20.95 -11.85 5.16
C LYS A 189 -21.69 -12.79 4.23
N SER A 190 -21.48 -12.69 2.92
CA SER A 190 -22.07 -13.60 1.92
C SER A 190 -21.57 -15.04 2.08
N LEU A 191 -20.39 -15.23 2.63
CA LEU A 191 -19.84 -16.52 3.04
C LEU A 191 -20.22 -16.93 4.47
N LYS A 192 -21.17 -16.22 5.12
CA LYS A 192 -21.69 -16.44 6.47
C LYS A 192 -20.67 -16.25 7.60
N ALA A 193 -19.52 -15.65 7.35
CA ALA A 193 -18.58 -15.26 8.40
C ALA A 193 -19.09 -14.05 9.20
N ALA A 194 -18.45 -13.78 10.33
CA ALA A 194 -18.65 -12.58 11.17
C ALA A 194 -17.51 -11.59 10.97
N PRO A 195 -17.50 -10.80 9.87
CA PRO A 195 -16.40 -9.90 9.56
C PRO A 195 -16.40 -8.69 10.49
N THR A 196 -15.21 -8.35 11.01
CA THR A 196 -14.95 -7.13 11.78
C THR A 196 -13.96 -6.26 11.03
N SER A 197 -14.36 -5.01 10.77
CA SER A 197 -13.54 -4.02 10.07
C SER A 197 -12.54 -3.40 11.04
N ILE A 198 -11.24 -3.66 10.83
CA ILE A 198 -10.14 -3.18 11.70
C ILE A 198 -8.99 -2.70 10.82
N ASN A 199 -8.40 -1.53 11.12
CA ASN A 199 -7.21 -1.04 10.43
C ASN A 199 -6.03 -2.01 10.57
N PHE A 200 -5.12 -2.02 9.58
CA PHE A 200 -3.99 -2.94 9.60
C PHE A 200 -3.07 -2.74 10.81
N ALA A 201 -2.91 -1.49 11.27
CA ALA A 201 -2.11 -1.16 12.46
C ALA A 201 -2.55 -1.91 13.74
N GLU A 202 -3.83 -2.26 13.83
CA GLU A 202 -4.43 -2.92 15.00
C GLU A 202 -4.55 -4.44 14.82
N LEU A 203 -4.27 -4.95 13.60
CA LEU A 203 -4.56 -6.34 13.23
C LEU A 203 -3.83 -7.36 14.12
N TYR A 204 -2.51 -7.19 14.30
CA TYR A 204 -1.73 -8.14 15.09
C TYR A 204 -2.28 -8.27 16.52
N SER A 205 -2.56 -7.15 17.19
CA SER A 205 -3.11 -7.12 18.54
C SER A 205 -4.52 -7.73 18.60
N ALA A 206 -5.36 -7.47 17.60
CA ALA A 206 -6.71 -8.04 17.53
C ALA A 206 -6.70 -9.56 17.37
N LEU A 207 -5.74 -10.12 16.61
CA LEU A 207 -5.51 -11.56 16.49
C LEU A 207 -4.92 -12.15 17.77
N GLN A 208 -3.93 -11.49 18.35
CA GLN A 208 -3.27 -11.94 19.59
C GLN A 208 -4.24 -12.02 20.77
N THR A 209 -5.12 -11.04 20.90
CA THR A 209 -6.14 -10.97 21.96
C THR A 209 -7.42 -11.74 21.64
N ARG A 210 -7.50 -12.38 20.45
CA ARG A 210 -8.67 -13.13 19.97
C ARG A 210 -9.96 -12.31 19.89
N ILE A 211 -9.86 -11.01 19.64
CA ILE A 211 -11.00 -10.18 19.22
C ILE A 211 -11.54 -10.73 17.89
N VAL A 212 -10.63 -11.20 17.04
CA VAL A 212 -10.92 -11.96 15.82
C VAL A 212 -10.10 -13.25 15.81
N ASP A 213 -10.63 -14.30 15.18
CA ASP A 213 -10.02 -15.64 15.12
C ASP A 213 -9.25 -15.87 13.81
N GLY A 214 -9.51 -15.02 12.81
CA GLY A 214 -8.88 -15.09 11.50
C GLY A 214 -8.74 -13.73 10.83
N GLN A 215 -8.01 -13.73 9.74
CA GLN A 215 -7.83 -12.59 8.86
C GLN A 215 -7.58 -13.07 7.42
N GLU A 216 -7.55 -12.15 6.46
CA GLU A 216 -7.20 -12.44 5.08
C GLU A 216 -6.17 -11.41 4.58
N ASN A 217 -5.14 -11.90 3.92
CA ASN A 217 -4.07 -11.11 3.29
C ASN A 217 -3.24 -11.96 2.33
N SER A 218 -2.42 -11.29 1.53
CA SER A 218 -1.39 -11.95 0.73
C SER A 218 -0.27 -12.54 1.59
N LEU A 219 0.44 -13.56 1.09
CA LEU A 219 1.56 -14.16 1.83
C LEU A 219 2.68 -13.15 2.16
N PRO A 220 3.04 -12.19 1.27
CA PRO A 220 4.01 -11.15 1.62
C PRO A 220 3.59 -10.31 2.84
N ILE A 221 2.32 -9.96 2.96
CA ILE A 221 1.81 -9.21 4.12
C ILE A 221 1.76 -10.09 5.37
N ILE A 222 1.34 -11.36 5.26
CA ILE A 222 1.35 -12.31 6.37
C ILE A 222 2.77 -12.45 6.93
N ASN A 223 3.78 -12.55 6.04
CA ASN A 223 5.17 -12.64 6.43
C ASN A 223 5.71 -11.34 7.06
N ALA A 224 5.60 -10.22 6.34
CA ALA A 224 6.15 -8.94 6.79
C ALA A 224 5.46 -8.39 8.05
N GLY A 225 4.16 -8.64 8.21
CA GLY A 225 3.37 -8.31 9.39
C GLY A 225 3.49 -9.32 10.53
N ARG A 226 4.30 -10.38 10.36
CA ARG A 226 4.52 -11.47 11.34
C ARG A 226 3.21 -12.12 11.81
N LEU A 227 2.19 -12.16 10.96
CA LEU A 227 0.87 -12.68 11.34
C LEU A 227 0.90 -14.19 11.62
N TYR A 228 1.92 -14.90 11.11
CA TYR A 228 2.18 -16.30 11.43
C TYR A 228 2.47 -16.59 12.92
N GLU A 229 2.80 -15.57 13.71
CA GLU A 229 3.00 -15.73 15.17
C GLU A 229 1.67 -15.86 15.93
N VAL A 230 0.59 -15.35 15.36
CA VAL A 230 -0.75 -15.30 15.95
C VAL A 230 -1.81 -16.06 15.14
N GLN A 231 -1.38 -16.74 14.06
CA GLN A 231 -2.20 -17.59 13.20
C GLN A 231 -1.51 -18.93 12.98
N HIS A 232 -2.27 -20.04 12.94
CA HIS A 232 -1.71 -21.39 12.78
C HIS A 232 -1.97 -21.99 11.40
N TYR A 233 -3.05 -21.61 10.75
CA TYR A 233 -3.46 -22.15 9.45
C TYR A 233 -3.51 -21.05 8.40
N CYS A 234 -3.13 -21.39 7.18
CA CYS A 234 -3.26 -20.52 6.00
C CYS A 234 -3.88 -21.33 4.86
N SER A 235 -5.10 -21.01 4.51
CA SER A 235 -5.81 -21.63 3.41
C SER A 235 -5.60 -20.80 2.14
N ILE A 236 -5.00 -21.42 1.12
CA ILE A 236 -4.70 -20.79 -0.17
C ILE A 236 -5.99 -20.68 -0.96
N THR A 237 -6.71 -19.62 -0.72
CA THR A 237 -8.03 -19.38 -1.31
C THR A 237 -7.99 -18.51 -2.56
N ASN A 238 -6.97 -17.65 -2.71
CA ASN A 238 -6.89 -16.69 -3.82
C ASN A 238 -8.23 -15.99 -4.09
N HIS A 239 -9.00 -15.75 -3.02
CA HIS A 239 -10.39 -15.32 -3.11
C HIS A 239 -10.56 -13.89 -3.64
N MET A 240 -9.51 -13.07 -3.54
CA MET A 240 -9.48 -11.69 -4.04
C MET A 240 -8.05 -11.35 -4.44
N TRP A 241 -7.90 -10.43 -5.40
CA TRP A 241 -6.67 -9.70 -5.62
C TRP A 241 -6.81 -8.28 -5.06
N ASP A 242 -5.73 -7.74 -4.52
CA ASP A 242 -5.64 -6.35 -4.07
C ASP A 242 -4.33 -5.72 -4.55
N GLY A 243 -4.31 -4.41 -4.70
CA GLY A 243 -3.12 -3.66 -5.09
C GLY A 243 -3.00 -2.38 -4.28
N TYR A 244 -1.81 -1.77 -4.32
CA TYR A 244 -1.54 -0.48 -3.70
C TYR A 244 -1.51 0.63 -4.75
N TRP A 245 -2.41 1.59 -4.65
CA TRP A 245 -2.26 2.82 -5.40
C TRP A 245 -1.31 3.78 -4.69
N VAL A 246 -0.37 4.38 -5.42
CA VAL A 246 0.25 5.63 -4.98
C VAL A 246 -0.69 6.75 -5.41
N VAL A 247 -1.26 7.43 -4.43
CA VAL A 247 -2.12 8.61 -4.66
C VAL A 247 -1.43 9.85 -4.10
N ALA A 248 -1.60 10.97 -4.78
CA ALA A 248 -1.14 12.28 -4.32
C ALA A 248 -2.33 13.20 -4.01
N ASN A 249 -2.17 14.11 -3.05
CA ASN A 249 -3.04 15.26 -2.93
C ASN A 249 -2.98 16.08 -4.23
N GLU A 250 -4.13 16.38 -4.82
CA GLU A 250 -4.21 17.05 -6.13
C GLU A 250 -3.48 18.39 -6.15
N ALA A 251 -3.73 19.23 -5.16
CA ALA A 251 -3.10 20.56 -5.08
C ALA A 251 -1.58 20.48 -4.90
N ALA A 252 -1.09 19.54 -4.07
CA ALA A 252 0.34 19.33 -3.87
C ALA A 252 1.02 18.80 -5.14
N PHE A 253 0.36 17.89 -5.87
CA PHE A 253 0.89 17.34 -7.12
C PHE A 253 0.91 18.39 -8.23
N ASP A 254 -0.16 19.18 -8.35
CA ASP A 254 -0.28 20.21 -9.38
C ASP A 254 0.62 21.44 -9.10
N ALA A 255 1.07 21.65 -7.85
CA ALA A 255 2.07 22.67 -7.50
C ALA A 255 3.48 22.36 -8.03
N LEU A 256 3.79 21.10 -8.34
CA LEU A 256 5.08 20.73 -8.93
C LEU A 256 5.23 21.33 -10.34
N PRO A 257 6.41 21.80 -10.73
CA PRO A 257 6.72 22.11 -12.13
C PRO A 257 6.41 20.93 -13.06
N GLN A 258 6.07 21.21 -14.31
CA GLN A 258 5.60 20.16 -15.24
C GLN A 258 6.62 19.03 -15.43
N ASP A 259 7.89 19.34 -15.56
CA ASP A 259 9.00 18.39 -15.70
C ASP A 259 9.18 17.53 -14.42
N ALA A 260 9.13 18.18 -13.25
CA ALA A 260 9.18 17.47 -11.97
C ALA A 260 7.96 16.56 -11.79
N ARG A 261 6.77 17.01 -12.15
CA ARG A 261 5.52 16.24 -12.09
C ARG A 261 5.58 14.98 -12.95
N GLN A 262 6.08 15.14 -14.19
CA GLN A 262 6.28 14.01 -15.11
C GLN A 262 7.30 13.01 -14.54
N LEU A 263 8.43 13.51 -14.05
CA LEU A 263 9.48 12.68 -13.45
C LEU A 263 8.97 11.88 -12.22
N VAL A 264 8.17 12.52 -11.35
CA VAL A 264 7.54 11.86 -10.20
C VAL A 264 6.61 10.75 -10.66
N ALA A 265 5.75 11.02 -11.65
CA ALA A 265 4.82 10.02 -12.19
C ALA A 265 5.56 8.82 -12.82
N GLU A 266 6.58 9.06 -13.65
CA GLU A 266 7.39 8.02 -14.27
C GLU A 266 8.20 7.20 -13.25
N SER A 267 8.73 7.85 -12.20
CA SER A 267 9.48 7.17 -11.16
C SER A 267 8.61 6.20 -10.37
N PHE A 268 7.41 6.60 -9.97
CA PHE A 268 6.46 5.71 -9.29
C PHE A 268 5.91 4.62 -10.21
N ALA A 269 5.68 4.91 -11.49
CA ALA A 269 5.27 3.90 -12.46
C ALA A 269 6.35 2.81 -12.64
N SER A 270 7.61 3.22 -12.76
CA SER A 270 8.74 2.30 -12.87
C SER A 270 8.92 1.46 -11.59
N ALA A 271 8.77 2.08 -10.43
CA ALA A 271 8.83 1.39 -9.14
C ALA A 271 7.71 0.35 -9.01
N ALA A 272 6.49 0.66 -9.47
CA ALA A 272 5.38 -0.28 -9.44
C ALA A 272 5.64 -1.52 -10.30
N VAL A 273 6.15 -1.34 -11.53
CA VAL A 273 6.49 -2.48 -12.41
C VAL A 273 7.57 -3.37 -11.79
N ALA A 274 8.63 -2.77 -11.22
CA ALA A 274 9.68 -3.54 -10.56
C ALA A 274 9.16 -4.27 -9.31
N GLN A 275 8.29 -3.63 -8.52
CA GLN A 275 7.70 -4.20 -7.31
C GLN A 275 6.80 -5.42 -7.61
N ARG A 276 6.08 -5.43 -8.73
CA ARG A 276 5.27 -6.59 -9.16
C ARG A 276 6.12 -7.85 -9.33
N ALA A 277 7.31 -7.71 -9.93
CA ALA A 277 8.24 -8.83 -10.06
C ALA A 277 8.76 -9.32 -8.70
N ASP A 278 9.04 -8.39 -7.77
CA ASP A 278 9.46 -8.73 -6.41
C ASP A 278 8.37 -9.53 -5.67
N ILE A 279 7.10 -9.08 -5.75
CA ILE A 279 5.97 -9.78 -5.10
C ILE A 279 5.75 -11.16 -5.70
N LEU A 280 5.80 -11.28 -7.02
CA LEU A 280 5.66 -12.58 -7.68
C LEU A 280 6.73 -13.57 -7.22
N GLY A 281 8.00 -13.15 -7.23
CA GLY A 281 9.13 -13.95 -6.75
C GLY A 281 9.00 -14.32 -5.27
N LEU A 282 8.60 -13.35 -4.44
CA LEU A 282 8.41 -13.55 -3.02
C LEU A 282 7.25 -14.50 -2.71
N SER A 283 6.09 -14.32 -3.36
CA SER A 283 4.90 -15.17 -3.17
C SER A 283 5.20 -16.64 -3.47
N ASN A 284 6.01 -16.91 -4.49
CA ASN A 284 6.40 -18.27 -4.87
C ASN A 284 7.37 -18.92 -3.86
N SER A 285 8.13 -18.12 -3.10
CA SER A 285 9.18 -18.61 -2.19
C SER A 285 8.77 -18.61 -0.71
N LEU A 286 7.70 -17.92 -0.33
CA LEU A 286 7.35 -17.72 1.09
C LEU A 286 6.76 -18.94 1.77
N ARG A 287 5.99 -19.77 1.06
CA ARG A 287 5.32 -20.93 1.67
C ARG A 287 6.26 -21.83 2.47
N PRO A 288 7.40 -22.33 1.89
CA PRO A 288 8.32 -23.16 2.66
C PRO A 288 8.93 -22.48 3.88
N SER A 289 9.11 -21.17 3.82
CA SER A 289 9.65 -20.39 4.94
C SER A 289 8.60 -20.21 6.06
N LEU A 290 7.35 -20.00 5.72
CA LEU A 290 6.23 -19.88 6.66
C LEU A 290 5.90 -21.23 7.28
N GLU A 291 6.00 -22.34 6.55
CA GLU A 291 5.86 -23.70 7.09
C GLU A 291 6.94 -24.01 8.14
N LYS A 292 8.18 -23.57 7.94
CA LYS A 292 9.26 -23.73 8.92
C LYS A 292 9.02 -23.01 10.24
N VAL A 293 8.26 -21.93 10.22
CA VAL A 293 7.88 -21.19 11.43
C VAL A 293 6.53 -21.60 12.00
N GLY A 294 5.95 -22.70 11.50
CA GLY A 294 4.78 -23.38 12.10
C GLY A 294 3.44 -23.05 11.45
N LEU A 295 3.39 -22.33 10.33
CA LEU A 295 2.13 -22.08 9.62
C LEU A 295 1.77 -23.30 8.77
N VAL A 296 0.58 -23.85 8.98
CA VAL A 296 0.06 -25.03 8.27
C VAL A 296 -0.78 -24.61 7.09
N PHE A 297 -0.42 -25.07 5.89
CA PHE A 297 -1.10 -24.72 4.65
C PHE A 297 -2.08 -25.80 4.19
N ASN A 298 -3.18 -25.38 3.58
CA ASN A 298 -4.09 -26.21 2.80
C ASN A 298 -4.58 -25.46 1.56
N GLU A 299 -5.08 -26.22 0.58
CA GLU A 299 -5.57 -25.70 -0.69
C GLU A 299 -7.01 -26.20 -0.91
N PRO A 300 -8.01 -25.43 -0.46
CA PRO A 300 -9.40 -25.83 -0.61
C PRO A 300 -9.87 -25.67 -2.06
N ASP A 301 -10.89 -26.48 -2.44
CA ASP A 301 -11.60 -26.26 -3.71
C ASP A 301 -12.40 -24.94 -3.63
N MET A 302 -12.19 -24.05 -4.59
CA MET A 302 -12.84 -22.75 -4.64
C MET A 302 -14.21 -22.76 -5.33
N ALA A 303 -14.61 -23.84 -6.00
CA ALA A 303 -15.91 -23.92 -6.67
C ALA A 303 -17.10 -23.76 -5.71
N PRO A 304 -17.12 -24.41 -4.51
CA PRO A 304 -18.17 -24.20 -3.52
C PRO A 304 -18.26 -22.75 -3.00
N PHE A 305 -17.11 -22.07 -2.84
CA PHE A 305 -17.09 -20.67 -2.39
C PHE A 305 -17.70 -19.74 -3.43
N ARG A 306 -17.34 -19.92 -4.70
CA ARG A 306 -17.94 -19.17 -5.82
C ARG A 306 -19.44 -19.41 -5.91
N ALA A 307 -19.87 -20.67 -5.81
CA ALA A 307 -21.29 -21.01 -5.84
C ALA A 307 -22.07 -20.34 -4.68
N THR A 308 -21.48 -20.30 -3.48
CA THR A 308 -22.08 -19.62 -2.32
C THR A 308 -22.21 -18.12 -2.56
N LEU A 309 -21.19 -17.45 -3.11
CA LEU A 309 -21.27 -16.02 -3.46
C LEU A 309 -22.34 -15.75 -4.53
N SER A 310 -22.39 -16.55 -5.59
CA SER A 310 -23.42 -16.42 -6.62
C SER A 310 -24.83 -16.60 -6.05
N ALA A 311 -25.04 -17.62 -5.24
CA ALA A 311 -26.34 -17.90 -4.61
C ALA A 311 -26.77 -16.81 -3.60
N SER A 312 -25.83 -16.10 -3.01
CA SER A 312 -26.11 -15.00 -2.06
C SER A 312 -26.55 -13.69 -2.73
N GLY A 313 -26.44 -13.58 -4.05
CA GLY A 313 -26.68 -12.33 -4.81
C GLY A 313 -25.50 -11.35 -4.78
N PHE A 314 -24.36 -11.72 -4.22
CA PHE A 314 -23.18 -10.86 -4.06
C PHE A 314 -22.78 -10.13 -5.34
N TYR A 315 -22.67 -10.85 -6.46
CA TYR A 315 -22.25 -10.24 -7.73
C TYR A 315 -23.28 -9.24 -8.28
N ALA A 316 -24.58 -9.58 -8.17
CA ALA A 316 -25.66 -8.70 -8.64
C ALA A 316 -25.71 -7.38 -7.84
N ASP A 317 -25.55 -7.47 -6.52
CA ASP A 317 -25.51 -6.30 -5.64
C ASP A 317 -24.33 -5.38 -5.97
N TRP A 318 -23.13 -5.97 -6.17
CA TRP A 318 -21.94 -5.18 -6.48
C TRP A 318 -21.93 -4.66 -7.92
N LYS A 319 -22.51 -5.38 -8.88
CA LYS A 319 -22.78 -4.86 -10.23
C LYS A 319 -23.65 -3.61 -10.18
N LYS A 320 -24.71 -3.64 -9.38
CA LYS A 320 -25.56 -2.48 -9.16
C LYS A 320 -24.80 -1.32 -8.48
N SER A 321 -23.97 -1.63 -7.48
CA SER A 321 -23.23 -0.63 -6.71
C SER A 321 -22.17 0.09 -7.55
N PHE A 322 -21.38 -0.63 -8.35
CA PHE A 322 -20.33 -0.05 -9.20
C PHE A 322 -20.87 0.60 -10.48
N GLY A 323 -22.09 0.19 -10.89
CA GLY A 323 -22.71 0.64 -12.14
C GLY A 323 -22.29 -0.16 -13.37
N ALA A 324 -23.10 -0.07 -14.41
CA ALA A 324 -22.94 -0.88 -15.62
C ALA A 324 -21.60 -0.66 -16.34
N GLU A 325 -21.12 0.59 -16.39
CA GLU A 325 -19.85 0.94 -17.06
C GLU A 325 -18.65 0.26 -16.40
N ALA A 326 -18.46 0.48 -15.10
CA ALA A 326 -17.33 -0.09 -14.37
C ALA A 326 -17.37 -1.63 -14.36
N TRP A 327 -18.58 -2.20 -14.23
CA TRP A 327 -18.75 -3.65 -14.26
C TRP A 327 -18.43 -4.25 -15.63
N ALA A 328 -18.84 -3.61 -16.72
CA ALA A 328 -18.50 -4.05 -18.08
C ALA A 328 -16.98 -3.99 -18.32
N LEU A 329 -16.29 -2.97 -17.78
CA LEU A 329 -14.84 -2.89 -17.81
C LEU A 329 -14.18 -4.04 -17.05
N LEU A 330 -14.73 -4.48 -15.90
CA LEU A 330 -14.24 -5.64 -15.18
C LEU A 330 -14.46 -6.93 -16.00
N GLU A 331 -15.69 -7.18 -16.45
CA GLU A 331 -16.07 -8.39 -17.19
C GLU A 331 -15.31 -8.54 -18.52
N LYS A 332 -14.85 -7.45 -19.13
CA LYS A 332 -13.96 -7.47 -20.30
C LYS A 332 -12.68 -8.30 -20.07
N TYR A 333 -12.17 -8.32 -18.85
CA TYR A 333 -10.91 -8.98 -18.51
C TYR A 333 -11.09 -10.27 -17.71
N THR A 334 -12.21 -10.42 -17.03
CA THR A 334 -12.50 -11.56 -16.16
C THR A 334 -13.45 -12.58 -16.77
N GLY A 335 -14.17 -12.19 -17.82
CA GLY A 335 -15.38 -12.89 -18.28
C GLY A 335 -16.57 -12.56 -17.38
N ALA A 336 -17.74 -13.08 -17.73
CA ALA A 336 -18.96 -12.91 -16.92
C ALA A 336 -18.79 -13.52 -15.53
N LEU A 337 -19.22 -12.79 -14.50
CA LEU A 337 -19.04 -13.19 -13.10
C LEU A 337 -20.30 -13.84 -12.50
N ALA A 338 -21.49 -13.58 -13.08
CA ALA A 338 -22.77 -14.16 -12.69
C ALA A 338 -23.78 -14.07 -13.85
#